data_6459669f3460f9675b8bd3c34312510d
#
_entry.id   6459669f3460f9675b8bd3c34312510d
#
_cell.length_a   1.000
_cell.length_b   1.000
_cell.length_c   1.000
_cell.angle_alpha   90.00
_cell.angle_beta   90.00
_cell.angle_gamma   90.00
#
_symmetry.space_group_name_H-M   'P 1'
#
loop_
_entity.id
_entity.type
_entity.pdbx_description
1 polymer ?
#
loop_
_entity_poly.entity_id
_entity_poly.type
_entity_poly.pdbx_seq_one_letter_code
_entity_poly.pdbx_strand_id
1 'polypeptide(L)'
;MEKGAVYTGIYPNIFELAGYEKKEIENRLDQIFQTLFYGSDEERIYHPVGCDLGYIEDTGNLDARTEGMSYGMMMCVQMNKKEEFDRIWKWARTYMYMAEGENAGYFAWSCGTDGTRNADGPAPDGEEFFAMALFFASHRWGDGEGIFAYSEEAKKLLHTCIHKGENGEPGRAMWDSKNYLIRFITEVDFSDPSYHLPHFYELFAQWSFEEDRSFWKKAAKASRDYLKKACHPVTGLCAEYAEYDGTPYTKGQNIWGRHDWYYSDAYRTIANIALDYVWFGADEWEVEEGKRFLEFFCETAGEEHQDGIFAIDGTVIPGKALHPVAMTAVHAQAGLLVQNEHALACVRKFWNTPLRTGNRRYYDNCLYFFAFLALSGNYRIY
;
A
#
# COMPACT_ATOMS: atom_id res chain seq x y z
N MET A 1 7.00 -13.28 -21.82
CA MET A 1 6.20 -12.63 -20.76
C MET A 1 5.05 -13.55 -20.36
N GLU A 2 5.01 -14.03 -19.15
CA GLU A 2 3.83 -14.71 -18.62
C GLU A 2 2.69 -13.71 -18.45
N LYS A 3 1.46 -14.11 -18.79
CA LYS A 3 0.30 -13.23 -18.59
C LYS A 3 -0.04 -13.16 -17.11
N GLY A 4 -0.26 -11.96 -16.59
CA GLY A 4 -0.66 -11.75 -15.20
C GLY A 4 -2.00 -12.37 -14.81
N ALA A 5 -2.30 -12.36 -13.51
CA ALA A 5 -3.50 -12.99 -12.93
C ALA A 5 -4.82 -12.42 -13.49
N VAL A 6 -4.84 -11.14 -13.89
CA VAL A 6 -6.01 -10.52 -14.51
C VAL A 6 -6.47 -11.25 -15.78
N TYR A 7 -5.54 -11.90 -16.50
CA TYR A 7 -5.82 -12.65 -17.74
C TYR A 7 -5.97 -14.14 -17.52
N THR A 8 -5.33 -14.69 -16.47
CA THR A 8 -5.23 -16.13 -16.24
C THR A 8 -6.08 -16.63 -15.08
N GLY A 9 -6.40 -15.74 -14.12
CA GLY A 9 -7.01 -16.12 -12.85
C GLY A 9 -6.07 -16.90 -11.91
N ILE A 10 -4.78 -17.02 -12.28
CA ILE A 10 -3.78 -17.78 -11.51
C ILE A 10 -2.94 -16.82 -10.66
N TYR A 11 -2.92 -17.07 -9.37
CA TYR A 11 -2.11 -16.35 -8.39
C TYR A 11 -1.06 -17.30 -7.83
N PRO A 12 0.25 -16.97 -7.90
CA PRO A 12 1.30 -17.87 -7.44
C PRO A 12 1.27 -18.04 -5.91
N ASN A 13 1.54 -19.26 -5.44
CA ASN A 13 1.73 -19.53 -4.02
C ASN A 13 3.21 -19.84 -3.75
N ILE A 14 3.94 -18.84 -3.29
CA ILE A 14 5.39 -18.95 -3.06
C ILE A 14 5.71 -19.72 -1.78
N PHE A 15 4.79 -19.75 -0.81
CA PHE A 15 4.95 -20.59 0.38
C PHE A 15 4.93 -22.09 0.02
N GLU A 16 4.06 -22.52 -0.90
CA GLU A 16 4.10 -23.92 -1.39
C GLU A 16 5.42 -24.23 -2.10
N LEU A 17 5.95 -23.30 -2.90
CA LEU A 17 7.27 -23.45 -3.52
C LEU A 17 8.40 -23.52 -2.48
N ALA A 18 8.25 -22.83 -1.35
CA ALA A 18 9.20 -22.89 -0.22
C ALA A 18 9.06 -24.16 0.62
N GLY A 19 8.07 -25.03 0.34
CA GLY A 19 7.86 -26.33 0.96
C GLY A 19 6.83 -26.39 2.08
N TYR A 20 5.99 -25.36 2.24
CA TYR A 20 4.91 -25.35 3.24
C TYR A 20 3.61 -25.95 2.69
N GLU A 21 2.88 -26.65 3.55
CA GLU A 21 1.62 -27.29 3.18
C GLU A 21 0.49 -26.27 3.02
N LYS A 22 -0.34 -26.42 1.98
CA LYS A 22 -1.45 -25.52 1.68
C LYS A 22 -2.36 -25.25 2.88
N LYS A 23 -2.73 -26.31 3.62
CA LYS A 23 -3.59 -26.19 4.81
C LYS A 23 -2.94 -25.37 5.94
N GLU A 24 -1.64 -25.51 6.11
CA GLU A 24 -0.88 -24.72 7.08
C GLU A 24 -0.85 -23.25 6.70
N ILE A 25 -0.66 -22.95 5.42
CA ILE A 25 -0.70 -21.59 4.87
C ILE A 25 -2.06 -20.95 5.08
N GLU A 26 -3.15 -21.64 4.74
CA GLU A 26 -4.53 -21.17 4.93
C GLU A 26 -4.83 -20.91 6.42
N ASN A 27 -4.50 -21.86 7.29
CA ASN A 27 -4.69 -21.69 8.74
C ASN A 27 -3.92 -20.48 9.29
N ARG A 28 -2.69 -20.29 8.82
CA ARG A 28 -1.86 -19.17 9.27
C ARG A 28 -2.40 -17.82 8.80
N LEU A 29 -2.88 -17.73 7.57
CA LEU A 29 -3.54 -16.53 7.07
C LEU A 29 -4.75 -16.15 7.93
N ASP A 30 -5.61 -17.13 8.25
CA ASP A 30 -6.73 -16.91 9.15
C ASP A 30 -6.29 -16.48 10.55
N GLN A 31 -5.25 -17.11 11.11
CA GLN A 31 -4.70 -16.74 12.42
C GLN A 31 -4.14 -15.31 12.44
N ILE A 32 -3.44 -14.88 11.38
CA ILE A 32 -2.94 -13.51 11.27
C ILE A 32 -4.12 -12.53 11.31
N PHE A 33 -5.16 -12.76 10.50
CA PHE A 33 -6.35 -11.91 10.51
C PHE A 33 -7.01 -11.88 11.89
N GLN A 34 -7.21 -13.04 12.52
CA GLN A 34 -7.80 -13.14 13.87
C GLN A 34 -6.98 -12.36 14.90
N THR A 35 -5.66 -12.43 14.84
CA THR A 35 -4.77 -11.69 15.74
C THR A 35 -4.90 -10.18 15.56
N LEU A 36 -4.87 -9.70 14.31
CA LEU A 36 -4.93 -8.26 14.01
C LEU A 36 -6.30 -7.64 14.30
N PHE A 37 -7.38 -8.40 14.16
CA PHE A 37 -8.74 -7.88 14.32
C PHE A 37 -9.36 -8.21 15.69
N TYR A 38 -9.01 -9.33 16.29
CA TYR A 38 -9.68 -9.83 17.51
C TYR A 38 -8.70 -10.31 18.59
N GLY A 39 -7.41 -10.11 18.41
CA GLY A 39 -6.40 -10.46 19.40
C GLY A 39 -6.46 -9.59 20.65
N SER A 40 -5.51 -9.78 21.55
CA SER A 40 -5.35 -8.97 22.75
C SER A 40 -5.04 -7.49 22.42
N ASP A 41 -5.10 -6.62 23.42
CA ASP A 41 -4.78 -5.19 23.26
C ASP A 41 -3.33 -4.93 22.80
N GLU A 42 -2.42 -5.88 23.02
CA GLU A 42 -1.03 -5.81 22.58
C GLU A 42 -0.82 -6.32 21.13
N GLU A 43 -1.86 -6.92 20.53
CA GLU A 43 -1.79 -7.58 19.21
C GLU A 43 -2.68 -6.92 18.18
N ARG A 44 -3.94 -6.61 18.54
CA ARG A 44 -4.92 -6.07 17.60
C ARG A 44 -4.61 -4.65 17.16
N ILE A 45 -5.01 -4.32 15.95
CA ILE A 45 -5.01 -2.95 15.39
C ILE A 45 -6.43 -2.48 15.07
N TYR A 46 -7.41 -3.40 14.98
CA TYR A 46 -8.82 -3.07 14.74
C TYR A 46 -9.57 -2.88 16.06
N HIS A 47 -10.38 -1.82 16.12
CA HIS A 47 -11.20 -1.47 17.29
C HIS A 47 -12.65 -1.23 16.88
N PRO A 48 -13.62 -2.10 17.27
CA PRO A 48 -15.03 -1.84 17.09
C PRO A 48 -15.50 -0.72 18.00
N VAL A 49 -16.39 0.15 17.50
CA VAL A 49 -16.98 1.28 18.25
C VAL A 49 -18.50 1.22 18.14
N GLY A 50 -19.18 1.15 19.28
CA GLY A 50 -20.64 1.00 19.30
C GLY A 50 -21.11 -0.24 18.54
N CYS A 51 -22.24 -0.11 17.83
CA CYS A 51 -22.84 -1.24 17.12
C CYS A 51 -22.42 -1.36 15.66
N ASP A 52 -21.91 -0.28 15.03
CA ASP A 52 -21.78 -0.20 13.57
C ASP A 52 -20.58 0.63 13.06
N LEU A 53 -19.68 1.02 13.94
CA LEU A 53 -18.42 1.71 13.61
C LEU A 53 -17.22 0.86 14.02
N GLY A 54 -16.07 1.14 13.40
CA GLY A 54 -14.78 0.55 13.76
C GLY A 54 -13.63 1.28 13.08
N TYR A 55 -12.45 1.24 13.68
CA TYR A 55 -11.27 1.88 13.10
C TYR A 55 -10.02 1.00 13.23
N ILE A 56 -9.05 1.29 12.41
CA ILE A 56 -7.68 0.77 12.51
C ILE A 56 -6.83 1.82 13.21
N GLU A 57 -6.13 1.42 14.25
CA GLU A 57 -5.28 2.28 15.05
C GLU A 57 -3.83 2.21 14.58
N ASP A 58 -3.22 3.36 14.27
CA ASP A 58 -1.76 3.49 14.32
C ASP A 58 -1.32 3.51 15.78
N THR A 59 -0.93 2.37 16.26
CA THR A 59 -0.56 2.13 17.66
C THR A 59 0.74 2.84 18.08
N GLY A 60 1.50 3.34 17.12
CA GLY A 60 2.70 4.14 17.37
C GLY A 60 2.40 5.62 17.61
N ASN A 61 1.35 6.13 16.98
CA ASN A 61 0.94 7.53 17.07
C ASN A 61 -0.40 7.72 17.81
N LEU A 62 -1.10 6.63 18.13
CA LEU A 62 -2.38 6.61 18.84
C LEU A 62 -3.47 7.41 18.11
N ASP A 63 -3.50 7.25 16.80
CA ASP A 63 -4.47 7.88 15.89
C ASP A 63 -5.03 6.87 14.88
N ALA A 64 -6.04 7.29 14.12
CA ALA A 64 -6.54 6.58 12.96
C ALA A 64 -6.12 7.35 11.70
N ARG A 65 -5.50 6.66 10.73
CA ARG A 65 -5.00 7.24 9.49
C ARG A 65 -5.75 6.69 8.29
N THR A 66 -5.90 7.48 7.24
CA THR A 66 -6.51 7.00 5.98
C THR A 66 -5.76 5.80 5.43
N GLU A 67 -4.43 5.76 5.56
CA GLU A 67 -3.59 4.58 5.27
C GLU A 67 -4.13 3.34 5.98
N GLY A 68 -4.19 3.35 7.30
CA GLY A 68 -4.63 2.18 8.09
C GLY A 68 -6.08 1.81 7.86
N MET A 69 -6.98 2.80 7.74
CA MET A 69 -8.39 2.57 7.49
C MET A 69 -8.61 1.88 6.15
N SER A 70 -7.96 2.37 5.09
CA SER A 70 -8.06 1.78 3.75
C SER A 70 -7.39 0.40 3.67
N TYR A 71 -6.27 0.20 4.36
CA TYR A 71 -5.64 -1.12 4.52
C TYR A 71 -6.54 -2.11 5.24
N GLY A 72 -7.20 -1.70 6.33
CA GLY A 72 -8.17 -2.52 7.04
C GLY A 72 -9.34 -2.95 6.15
N MET A 73 -9.87 -2.03 5.33
CA MET A 73 -10.89 -2.36 4.34
C MET A 73 -10.37 -3.38 3.30
N MET A 74 -9.16 -3.18 2.78
CA MET A 74 -8.55 -4.14 1.84
C MET A 74 -8.36 -5.51 2.49
N MET A 75 -7.87 -5.59 3.72
CA MET A 75 -7.75 -6.85 4.48
C MET A 75 -9.12 -7.54 4.62
N CYS A 76 -10.14 -6.78 4.99
CA CYS A 76 -11.50 -7.29 5.15
C CYS A 76 -12.09 -7.83 3.85
N VAL A 77 -11.94 -7.11 2.73
CA VAL A 77 -12.47 -7.58 1.45
C VAL A 77 -11.73 -8.83 0.97
N GLN A 78 -10.41 -8.91 1.16
CA GLN A 78 -9.65 -10.12 0.81
C GLN A 78 -10.06 -11.33 1.67
N MET A 79 -10.35 -11.13 2.96
CA MET A 79 -10.75 -12.19 3.91
C MET A 79 -12.27 -12.44 3.96
N ASN A 80 -13.07 -11.80 3.11
CA ASN A 80 -14.55 -11.92 3.10
C ASN A 80 -15.22 -11.49 4.43
N LYS A 81 -14.78 -10.39 5.00
CA LYS A 81 -15.25 -9.83 6.27
C LYS A 81 -16.04 -8.53 6.04
N LYS A 82 -17.27 -8.68 5.55
CA LYS A 82 -18.12 -7.54 5.16
C LYS A 82 -18.49 -6.64 6.33
N GLU A 83 -18.77 -7.21 7.49
CA GLU A 83 -19.19 -6.43 8.66
C GLU A 83 -18.10 -5.47 9.13
N GLU A 84 -16.87 -5.97 9.27
CA GLU A 84 -15.72 -5.16 9.66
C GLU A 84 -15.38 -4.11 8.59
N PHE A 85 -15.49 -4.49 7.31
CA PHE A 85 -15.32 -3.56 6.18
C PHE A 85 -16.31 -2.39 6.29
N ASP A 86 -17.59 -2.67 6.45
CA ASP A 86 -18.65 -1.66 6.54
C ASP A 86 -18.47 -0.75 7.76
N ARG A 87 -18.04 -1.30 8.89
CA ARG A 87 -17.74 -0.54 10.12
C ARG A 87 -16.58 0.43 9.92
N ILE A 88 -15.48 -0.01 9.28
CA ILE A 88 -14.31 0.82 9.00
C ILE A 88 -14.69 1.92 8.01
N TRP A 89 -15.36 1.57 6.91
CA TRP A 89 -15.81 2.55 5.93
C TRP A 89 -16.76 3.58 6.53
N LYS A 90 -17.71 3.16 7.34
CA LYS A 90 -18.65 4.07 7.99
C LYS A 90 -17.94 5.02 8.97
N TRP A 91 -16.93 4.54 9.71
CA TRP A 91 -16.12 5.39 10.58
C TRP A 91 -15.35 6.44 9.78
N ALA A 92 -14.67 6.05 8.69
CA ALA A 92 -13.95 6.97 7.82
C ALA A 92 -14.90 8.04 7.22
N ARG A 93 -16.06 7.63 6.74
CA ARG A 93 -17.09 8.54 6.21
C ARG A 93 -17.65 9.49 7.27
N THR A 94 -17.72 9.06 8.53
CA THR A 94 -18.28 9.86 9.62
C THR A 94 -17.30 10.92 10.11
N TYR A 95 -16.03 10.56 10.28
CA TYR A 95 -15.05 11.40 10.99
C TYR A 95 -13.97 12.00 10.09
N MET A 96 -13.50 11.26 9.08
CA MET A 96 -12.41 11.70 8.22
C MET A 96 -12.89 12.47 6.98
N TYR A 97 -14.05 12.12 6.42
CA TYR A 97 -14.55 12.74 5.18
C TYR A 97 -14.79 14.24 5.35
N MET A 98 -14.20 15.05 4.47
CA MET A 98 -14.33 16.49 4.42
C MET A 98 -15.43 16.87 3.42
N ALA A 99 -16.60 17.32 3.93
CA ALA A 99 -17.74 17.67 3.10
C ALA A 99 -17.66 19.12 2.56
N GLU A 100 -16.84 19.96 3.17
CA GLU A 100 -16.74 21.40 2.88
C GLU A 100 -15.28 21.85 2.87
N GLY A 101 -15.02 23.04 2.35
CA GLY A 101 -13.70 23.66 2.32
C GLY A 101 -12.86 23.27 1.11
N GLU A 102 -11.59 23.65 1.13
CA GLU A 102 -10.64 23.45 0.04
C GLU A 102 -10.47 21.97 -0.30
N ASN A 103 -10.43 21.11 0.71
CA ASN A 103 -10.25 19.67 0.58
C ASN A 103 -11.58 18.88 0.58
N ALA A 104 -12.72 19.54 0.27
CA ALA A 104 -14.01 18.85 0.17
C ALA A 104 -13.96 17.69 -0.83
N GLY A 105 -14.51 16.53 -0.43
CA GLY A 105 -14.48 15.30 -1.21
C GLY A 105 -13.32 14.35 -0.89
N TYR A 106 -12.32 14.82 -0.14
CA TYR A 106 -11.22 14.03 0.38
C TYR A 106 -11.42 13.62 1.85
N PHE A 107 -10.48 12.87 2.37
CA PHE A 107 -10.45 12.44 3.78
C PHE A 107 -9.28 13.10 4.52
N ALA A 108 -9.54 13.60 5.74
CA ALA A 108 -8.46 14.03 6.63
C ALA A 108 -7.55 12.84 6.94
N TRP A 109 -6.27 12.97 6.62
CA TRP A 109 -5.35 11.82 6.67
C TRP A 109 -5.15 11.24 8.07
N SER A 110 -5.40 12.03 9.13
CA SER A 110 -5.29 11.59 10.52
C SER A 110 -6.43 12.16 11.37
N CYS A 111 -7.00 11.28 12.19
CA CYS A 111 -7.98 11.60 13.24
C CYS A 111 -7.57 10.92 14.54
N GLY A 112 -7.89 11.55 15.68
CA GLY A 112 -7.89 10.87 16.97
C GLY A 112 -8.87 9.68 16.98
N THR A 113 -8.66 8.72 17.86
CA THR A 113 -9.54 7.55 17.99
C THR A 113 -10.96 7.90 18.48
N ASP A 114 -11.14 9.12 18.98
CA ASP A 114 -12.43 9.73 19.32
C ASP A 114 -13.13 10.40 18.11
N GLY A 115 -12.51 10.41 16.92
CA GLY A 115 -13.00 11.03 15.71
C GLY A 115 -12.65 12.51 15.55
N THR A 116 -11.89 13.10 16.47
CA THR A 116 -11.39 14.49 16.31
C THR A 116 -10.32 14.51 15.21
N ARG A 117 -10.45 15.41 14.23
CA ARG A 117 -9.46 15.53 13.15
C ARG A 117 -8.15 16.12 13.66
N ASN A 118 -7.05 15.48 13.34
CA ASN A 118 -5.70 15.96 13.61
C ASN A 118 -5.14 16.77 12.42
N ALA A 119 -5.74 16.62 11.24
CA ALA A 119 -5.30 17.24 10.00
C ALA A 119 -6.50 17.71 9.16
N ASP A 120 -6.27 18.75 8.34
CA ASP A 120 -7.26 19.31 7.41
C ASP A 120 -6.96 18.98 5.94
N GLY A 121 -5.97 18.13 5.67
CA GLY A 121 -5.56 17.72 4.33
C GLY A 121 -5.59 16.19 4.14
N PRO A 122 -5.59 15.72 2.89
CA PRO A 122 -5.57 14.30 2.57
C PRO A 122 -4.14 13.76 2.41
N ALA A 123 -4.03 12.42 2.38
CA ALA A 123 -2.84 11.69 1.94
C ALA A 123 -3.25 10.67 0.87
N PRO A 124 -2.77 10.81 -0.38
CA PRO A 124 -3.28 10.08 -1.55
C PRO A 124 -3.26 8.55 -1.44
N ASP A 125 -2.33 7.96 -0.68
CA ASP A 125 -2.26 6.52 -0.46
C ASP A 125 -3.53 5.96 0.20
N GLY A 126 -4.16 6.75 1.08
CA GLY A 126 -5.44 6.38 1.67
C GLY A 126 -6.57 6.32 0.64
N GLU A 127 -6.69 7.36 -0.18
CA GLU A 127 -7.76 7.47 -1.17
C GLU A 127 -7.67 6.39 -2.24
N GLU A 128 -6.47 6.06 -2.74
CA GLU A 128 -6.34 5.01 -3.76
C GLU A 128 -6.66 3.61 -3.21
N PHE A 129 -6.29 3.32 -1.97
CA PHE A 129 -6.68 2.07 -1.32
C PHE A 129 -8.15 2.03 -0.95
N PHE A 130 -8.77 3.15 -0.50
CA PHE A 130 -10.23 3.24 -0.32
C PHE A 130 -10.96 2.91 -1.61
N ALA A 131 -10.60 3.57 -2.71
CA ALA A 131 -11.25 3.35 -4.00
C ALA A 131 -11.14 1.89 -4.47
N MET A 132 -9.94 1.29 -4.37
CA MET A 132 -9.77 -0.11 -4.77
C MET A 132 -10.52 -1.08 -3.87
N ALA A 133 -10.48 -0.89 -2.55
CA ALA A 133 -11.21 -1.73 -1.61
C ALA A 133 -12.74 -1.64 -1.83
N LEU A 134 -13.27 -0.46 -2.16
CA LEU A 134 -14.67 -0.25 -2.50
C LEU A 134 -15.05 -0.97 -3.80
N PHE A 135 -14.24 -0.91 -4.85
CA PHE A 135 -14.50 -1.68 -6.07
C PHE A 135 -14.52 -3.19 -5.80
N PHE A 136 -13.56 -3.69 -5.04
CA PHE A 136 -13.55 -5.10 -4.66
C PHE A 136 -14.77 -5.49 -3.82
N ALA A 137 -15.22 -4.60 -2.92
CA ALA A 137 -16.44 -4.81 -2.14
C ALA A 137 -17.68 -4.90 -3.02
N SER A 138 -17.82 -3.98 -4.00
CA SER A 138 -18.91 -4.02 -4.99
C SER A 138 -18.92 -5.32 -5.78
N HIS A 139 -17.77 -5.77 -6.29
CA HIS A 139 -17.68 -7.00 -7.06
C HIS A 139 -17.89 -8.26 -6.22
N ARG A 140 -17.50 -8.24 -4.96
CA ARG A 140 -17.60 -9.40 -4.08
C ARG A 140 -18.96 -9.54 -3.41
N TRP A 141 -19.57 -8.43 -2.99
CA TRP A 141 -20.79 -8.41 -2.17
C TRP A 141 -21.97 -7.69 -2.82
N GLY A 142 -21.74 -6.99 -3.92
CA GLY A 142 -22.71 -6.10 -4.54
C GLY A 142 -22.80 -4.74 -3.87
N ASP A 143 -23.36 -3.76 -4.57
CA ASP A 143 -23.61 -2.42 -4.04
C ASP A 143 -24.81 -2.41 -3.10
N GLY A 144 -24.68 -1.65 -2.00
CA GLY A 144 -25.76 -1.31 -1.09
C GLY A 144 -26.32 0.08 -1.36
N GLU A 145 -26.91 0.70 -0.35
CA GLU A 145 -27.50 2.04 -0.42
C GLU A 145 -26.63 3.09 0.32
N GLY A 146 -26.73 4.34 -0.09
CA GLY A 146 -26.00 5.48 0.52
C GLY A 146 -24.49 5.29 0.41
N ILE A 147 -23.77 5.41 1.52
CA ILE A 147 -22.31 5.23 1.56
C ILE A 147 -21.86 3.80 1.21
N PHE A 148 -22.77 2.84 1.21
CA PHE A 148 -22.50 1.45 0.84
C PHE A 148 -22.79 1.13 -0.64
N ALA A 149 -23.13 2.13 -1.46
CA ALA A 149 -23.08 2.05 -2.91
C ALA A 149 -21.62 2.09 -3.37
N TYR A 150 -20.88 1.01 -3.05
CA TYR A 150 -19.42 0.96 -3.08
C TYR A 150 -18.82 1.41 -4.41
N SER A 151 -19.33 0.91 -5.53
CA SER A 151 -18.81 1.28 -6.86
C SER A 151 -18.99 2.78 -7.15
N GLU A 152 -20.09 3.38 -6.75
CA GLU A 152 -20.34 4.80 -6.94
C GLU A 152 -19.49 5.68 -6.02
N GLU A 153 -19.28 5.26 -4.76
CA GLU A 153 -18.38 5.95 -3.85
C GLU A 153 -16.92 5.90 -4.35
N ALA A 154 -16.47 4.75 -4.86
CA ALA A 154 -15.15 4.60 -5.48
C ALA A 154 -14.97 5.52 -6.69
N LYS A 155 -15.93 5.54 -7.61
CA LYS A 155 -15.88 6.39 -8.81
C LYS A 155 -15.85 7.86 -8.47
N LYS A 156 -16.71 8.32 -7.53
CA LYS A 156 -16.73 9.72 -7.07
C LYS A 156 -15.39 10.11 -6.44
N LEU A 157 -14.83 9.25 -5.61
CA LEU A 157 -13.54 9.51 -4.97
C LEU A 157 -12.44 9.65 -6.03
N LEU A 158 -12.33 8.72 -6.97
CA LEU A 158 -11.34 8.78 -8.04
C LEU A 158 -11.51 10.01 -8.94
N HIS A 159 -12.75 10.38 -9.25
CA HIS A 159 -13.05 11.60 -10.01
C HIS A 159 -12.53 12.84 -9.27
N THR A 160 -12.81 12.95 -7.98
CA THR A 160 -12.28 14.03 -7.14
C THR A 160 -10.75 14.04 -7.14
N CYS A 161 -10.09 12.89 -7.03
CA CYS A 161 -8.63 12.77 -6.98
C CYS A 161 -7.93 13.34 -8.20
N ILE A 162 -8.55 13.34 -9.37
CA ILE A 162 -7.92 13.81 -10.62
C ILE A 162 -8.47 15.16 -11.14
N HIS A 163 -9.67 15.60 -10.70
CA HIS A 163 -10.32 16.79 -11.19
C HIS A 163 -10.39 17.94 -10.17
N LYS A 164 -10.07 17.70 -8.89
CA LYS A 164 -10.10 18.74 -7.85
C LYS A 164 -9.26 19.96 -8.24
N GLY A 165 -9.85 21.15 -8.09
CA GLY A 165 -9.23 22.42 -8.47
C GLY A 165 -9.43 22.80 -9.93
N GLU A 166 -10.16 22.02 -10.74
CA GLU A 166 -10.55 22.41 -12.10
C GLU A 166 -11.64 23.50 -12.09
N ASN A 167 -11.71 24.25 -13.19
CA ASN A 167 -12.73 25.29 -13.40
C ASN A 167 -12.82 26.36 -12.30
N GLY A 168 -11.75 26.58 -11.53
CA GLY A 168 -11.69 27.56 -10.45
C GLY A 168 -12.29 27.07 -9.12
N GLU A 169 -12.51 25.78 -8.98
CA GLU A 169 -12.84 25.20 -7.68
C GLU A 169 -11.63 25.29 -6.72
N PRO A 170 -11.87 25.48 -5.42
CA PRO A 170 -10.76 25.42 -4.44
C PRO A 170 -10.20 24.01 -4.32
N GLY A 171 -8.92 23.94 -3.92
CA GLY A 171 -8.20 22.69 -3.72
C GLY A 171 -7.37 22.27 -4.93
N ARG A 172 -6.79 21.09 -4.82
CA ARG A 172 -5.85 20.58 -5.82
C ARG A 172 -5.98 19.08 -5.98
N ALA A 173 -5.86 18.60 -7.23
CA ALA A 173 -5.85 17.18 -7.54
C ALA A 173 -4.66 16.44 -6.92
N MET A 174 -4.87 15.20 -6.53
CA MET A 174 -3.83 14.31 -6.01
C MET A 174 -2.87 13.82 -7.10
N TRP A 175 -3.33 13.75 -8.34
CA TRP A 175 -2.49 13.45 -9.50
C TRP A 175 -2.21 14.73 -10.30
N ASP A 176 -0.98 14.85 -10.77
CA ASP A 176 -0.62 15.92 -11.68
C ASP A 176 -1.14 15.62 -13.09
N SER A 177 -1.95 16.54 -13.64
CA SER A 177 -2.60 16.35 -14.95
C SER A 177 -1.63 16.39 -16.15
N LYS A 178 -0.39 16.85 -15.96
CA LYS A 178 0.60 16.98 -17.03
C LYS A 178 1.46 15.73 -17.18
N ASN A 179 1.87 15.15 -16.04
CA ASN A 179 2.75 13.97 -16.00
C ASN A 179 2.04 12.69 -15.56
N TYR A 180 0.79 12.79 -15.06
CA TYR A 180 -0.04 11.68 -14.57
C TYR A 180 0.54 10.96 -13.35
N LEU A 181 1.44 11.61 -12.60
CA LEU A 181 2.04 11.06 -11.39
C LEU A 181 1.27 11.51 -10.16
N ILE A 182 1.19 10.62 -9.18
CA ILE A 182 0.62 10.90 -7.86
C ILE A 182 1.55 11.85 -7.10
N ARG A 183 0.97 12.80 -6.36
CA ARG A 183 1.68 13.67 -5.43
C ARG A 183 1.86 12.97 -4.10
N PHE A 184 2.86 13.35 -3.32
CA PHE A 184 2.95 12.92 -1.93
C PHE A 184 1.76 13.45 -1.11
N ILE A 185 1.50 14.74 -1.19
CA ILE A 185 0.28 15.41 -0.71
C ILE A 185 -0.16 16.48 -1.72
N THR A 186 -1.37 17.00 -1.60
CA THR A 186 -1.92 17.96 -2.56
C THR A 186 -1.13 19.27 -2.66
N GLU A 187 -0.40 19.66 -1.62
CA GLU A 187 0.32 20.92 -1.51
C GLU A 187 1.71 20.90 -2.18
N VAL A 188 2.23 19.72 -2.57
CA VAL A 188 3.60 19.60 -3.09
C VAL A 188 3.67 19.12 -4.53
N ASP A 189 4.83 19.33 -5.19
CA ASP A 189 5.13 18.92 -6.55
C ASP A 189 6.26 17.88 -6.58
N PHE A 190 6.19 16.91 -5.69
CA PHE A 190 7.02 15.70 -5.69
C PHE A 190 6.15 14.50 -5.28
N SER A 191 6.71 13.30 -5.35
CA SER A 191 6.00 12.06 -5.09
C SER A 191 6.65 11.23 -4.00
N ASP A 192 5.94 10.22 -3.54
CA ASP A 192 6.44 9.07 -2.79
C ASP A 192 6.45 7.86 -3.75
N PRO A 193 7.61 7.22 -4.02
CA PRO A 193 7.65 6.04 -4.87
C PRO A 193 6.72 4.92 -4.42
N SER A 194 6.45 4.80 -3.11
CA SER A 194 5.57 3.78 -2.55
C SER A 194 4.07 4.04 -2.82
N TYR A 195 3.69 5.26 -3.23
CA TYR A 195 2.32 5.59 -3.61
C TYR A 195 1.98 5.14 -5.04
N HIS A 196 2.97 4.74 -5.84
CA HIS A 196 2.74 4.32 -7.21
C HIS A 196 2.21 2.88 -7.26
N LEU A 197 0.92 2.75 -7.59
CA LEU A 197 0.20 1.48 -7.71
C LEU A 197 -0.31 1.24 -9.13
N PRO A 198 0.58 1.03 -10.13
CA PRO A 198 0.16 0.90 -11.52
C PRO A 198 -0.88 -0.20 -11.74
N HIS A 199 -0.85 -1.29 -10.96
CA HIS A 199 -1.84 -2.35 -10.97
C HIS A 199 -3.24 -1.88 -10.53
N PHE A 200 -3.35 -0.92 -9.59
CA PHE A 200 -4.63 -0.30 -9.26
C PHE A 200 -5.10 0.59 -10.40
N TYR A 201 -4.21 1.39 -10.99
CA TYR A 201 -4.56 2.32 -12.05
C TYR A 201 -5.04 1.61 -13.34
N GLU A 202 -4.51 0.42 -13.64
CA GLU A 202 -5.05 -0.43 -14.72
C GLU A 202 -6.50 -0.85 -14.46
N LEU A 203 -6.87 -1.13 -13.21
CA LEU A 203 -8.24 -1.47 -12.83
C LEU A 203 -9.12 -0.21 -12.75
N PHE A 204 -8.60 0.91 -12.26
CA PHE A 204 -9.30 2.20 -12.33
C PHE A 204 -9.62 2.61 -13.76
N ALA A 205 -8.73 2.32 -14.72
CA ALA A 205 -8.98 2.53 -16.15
C ALA A 205 -10.14 1.70 -16.70
N GLN A 206 -10.56 0.66 -15.99
CA GLN A 206 -11.71 -0.18 -16.39
C GLN A 206 -12.99 0.20 -15.64
N TRP A 207 -12.88 0.61 -14.36
CA TRP A 207 -14.01 0.68 -13.44
C TRP A 207 -14.42 2.10 -13.03
N SER A 208 -13.56 3.12 -13.21
CA SER A 208 -13.91 4.53 -12.99
C SER A 208 -14.99 5.03 -13.95
N PHE A 209 -15.44 6.27 -13.78
CA PHE A 209 -16.28 6.93 -14.78
C PHE A 209 -15.61 6.88 -16.16
N GLU A 210 -16.42 6.76 -17.22
CA GLU A 210 -15.93 6.55 -18.58
C GLU A 210 -14.96 7.65 -19.03
N GLU A 211 -15.26 8.89 -18.70
CA GLU A 211 -14.45 10.07 -18.99
C GLU A 211 -13.07 10.03 -18.33
N ASP A 212 -12.91 9.35 -17.20
CA ASP A 212 -11.68 9.30 -16.40
C ASP A 212 -10.76 8.13 -16.81
N ARG A 213 -11.28 7.12 -17.51
CA ARG A 213 -10.54 5.89 -17.85
C ARG A 213 -9.25 6.15 -18.62
N SER A 214 -9.28 7.13 -19.53
CA SER A 214 -8.09 7.47 -20.31
C SER A 214 -6.98 8.07 -19.47
N PHE A 215 -7.32 8.81 -18.40
CA PHE A 215 -6.38 9.34 -17.43
C PHE A 215 -5.68 8.20 -16.69
N TRP A 216 -6.46 7.28 -16.12
CA TRP A 216 -5.94 6.17 -15.32
C TRP A 216 -5.03 5.24 -16.14
N LYS A 217 -5.37 4.99 -17.40
CA LYS A 217 -4.48 4.24 -18.31
C LYS A 217 -3.12 4.93 -18.50
N LYS A 218 -3.10 6.25 -18.61
CA LYS A 218 -1.85 7.02 -18.70
C LYS A 218 -1.11 7.04 -17.38
N ALA A 219 -1.82 7.14 -16.24
CA ALA A 219 -1.24 7.09 -14.91
C ALA A 219 -0.55 5.74 -14.62
N ALA A 220 -1.15 4.62 -15.02
CA ALA A 220 -0.52 3.30 -14.90
C ALA A 220 0.83 3.24 -15.63
N LYS A 221 0.85 3.70 -16.89
CA LYS A 221 2.10 3.76 -17.67
C LYS A 221 3.11 4.72 -17.06
N ALA A 222 2.67 5.93 -16.68
CA ALA A 222 3.55 6.96 -16.11
C ALA A 222 4.18 6.47 -14.80
N SER A 223 3.43 5.77 -13.96
CA SER A 223 3.92 5.20 -12.70
C SER A 223 4.99 4.12 -12.94
N ARG A 224 4.81 3.20 -13.89
CA ARG A 224 5.85 2.22 -14.24
C ARG A 224 7.11 2.91 -14.77
N ASP A 225 6.96 3.91 -15.64
CA ASP A 225 8.09 4.68 -16.17
C ASP A 225 8.79 5.50 -15.07
N TYR A 226 8.06 5.97 -14.07
CA TYR A 226 8.59 6.67 -12.90
C TYR A 226 9.37 5.73 -11.98
N LEU A 227 8.82 4.59 -11.62
CA LEU A 227 9.47 3.61 -10.75
C LEU A 227 10.82 3.16 -11.30
N LYS A 228 10.96 2.99 -12.62
CA LYS A 228 12.24 2.71 -13.28
C LYS A 228 13.31 3.76 -13.03
N LYS A 229 12.93 5.00 -12.75
CA LYS A 229 13.85 6.12 -12.47
C LYS A 229 14.10 6.29 -10.98
N ALA A 230 13.07 6.05 -10.16
CA ALA A 230 13.13 6.20 -8.72
C ALA A 230 13.92 5.07 -8.03
N CYS A 231 13.87 3.84 -8.58
CA CYS A 231 14.66 2.73 -8.09
C CYS A 231 16.10 2.82 -8.60
N HIS A 232 17.06 2.70 -7.69
CA HIS A 232 18.48 2.82 -8.02
C HIS A 232 18.95 1.63 -8.88
N PRO A 233 19.67 1.87 -10.01
CA PRO A 233 19.93 0.86 -11.03
C PRO A 233 20.86 -0.28 -10.60
N VAL A 234 21.50 -0.17 -9.43
CA VAL A 234 22.40 -1.21 -8.89
C VAL A 234 21.77 -1.90 -7.68
N THR A 235 21.17 -1.17 -6.76
CA THR A 235 20.66 -1.70 -5.49
C THR A 235 19.17 -2.08 -5.54
N GLY A 236 18.40 -1.49 -6.45
CA GLY A 236 16.95 -1.57 -6.46
C GLY A 236 16.26 -0.77 -5.33
N LEU A 237 17.01 0.00 -4.55
CA LEU A 237 16.45 0.82 -3.48
C LEU A 237 15.86 2.12 -4.02
N CYS A 238 14.79 2.59 -3.41
CA CYS A 238 14.22 3.92 -3.64
C CYS A 238 14.16 4.72 -2.34
N ALA A 239 14.04 6.04 -2.47
CA ALA A 239 13.83 6.93 -1.34
C ALA A 239 12.37 6.91 -0.87
N GLU A 240 12.09 7.39 0.35
CA GLU A 240 10.71 7.66 0.79
C GLU A 240 10.06 8.71 -0.11
N TYR A 241 10.75 9.83 -0.36
CA TYR A 241 10.25 10.88 -1.26
C TYR A 241 11.22 11.13 -2.40
N ALA A 242 10.67 11.34 -3.59
CA ALA A 242 11.47 11.63 -4.80
C ALA A 242 10.75 12.64 -5.70
N GLU A 243 11.55 13.43 -6.42
CA GLU A 243 11.09 14.33 -7.48
C GLU A 243 10.42 13.53 -8.61
N TYR A 244 9.66 14.18 -9.48
CA TYR A 244 8.99 13.51 -10.59
C TYR A 244 9.94 12.91 -11.65
N ASP A 245 11.22 13.22 -11.58
CA ASP A 245 12.25 12.57 -12.40
C ASP A 245 12.89 11.34 -11.73
N GLY A 246 12.46 11.01 -10.50
CA GLY A 246 12.96 9.89 -9.71
C GLY A 246 14.12 10.22 -8.77
N THR A 247 14.65 11.44 -8.82
CA THR A 247 15.74 11.87 -7.91
C THR A 247 15.23 11.95 -6.47
N PRO A 248 15.93 11.40 -5.46
CA PRO A 248 15.55 11.54 -4.06
C PRO A 248 15.31 12.99 -3.65
N TYR A 249 14.18 13.24 -2.95
CA TYR A 249 13.79 14.58 -2.55
C TYR A 249 14.59 15.06 -1.33
N THR A 250 15.36 16.13 -1.49
CA THR A 250 16.22 16.68 -0.44
C THR A 250 15.86 18.10 -0.02
N LYS A 251 14.94 18.76 -0.74
CA LYS A 251 14.67 20.21 -0.57
C LYS A 251 13.87 20.54 0.69
N GLY A 252 13.03 19.62 1.17
CA GLY A 252 12.13 19.81 2.32
C GLY A 252 12.63 19.24 3.65
N GLN A 253 13.89 18.85 3.75
CA GLN A 253 14.45 18.14 4.92
C GLN A 253 14.27 18.86 6.26
N ASN A 254 14.23 20.17 6.28
CA ASN A 254 14.05 20.96 7.49
C ASN A 254 12.60 20.97 8.01
N ILE A 255 11.63 20.58 7.16
CA ILE A 255 10.20 20.58 7.51
C ILE A 255 9.77 19.22 8.01
N TRP A 256 10.20 18.14 7.33
CA TRP A 256 9.74 16.76 7.60
C TRP A 256 10.88 15.78 7.89
N GLY A 257 12.13 16.24 8.06
CA GLY A 257 13.30 15.41 8.30
C GLY A 257 13.95 14.88 7.02
N ARG A 258 14.58 13.72 7.12
CA ARG A 258 15.28 13.07 6.01
C ARG A 258 14.40 11.99 5.40
N HIS A 259 14.01 12.16 4.15
CA HIS A 259 13.17 11.25 3.39
C HIS A 259 13.79 10.82 2.04
N ASP A 260 15.10 11.05 1.90
CA ASP A 260 15.92 10.67 0.75
C ASP A 260 16.61 9.30 0.93
N TRP A 261 16.18 8.52 1.91
CA TRP A 261 16.72 7.20 2.24
C TRP A 261 15.72 6.08 1.94
N TYR A 262 16.23 4.86 1.78
CA TYR A 262 15.43 3.64 1.88
C TYR A 262 15.10 3.40 3.36
N TYR A 263 13.90 3.80 3.73
CA TYR A 263 13.40 3.77 5.11
C TYR A 263 11.86 3.78 5.08
N SER A 264 11.23 3.27 6.14
CA SER A 264 9.78 3.35 6.39
C SER A 264 8.89 3.19 5.13
N ASP A 265 8.40 4.28 4.55
CA ASP A 265 7.46 4.25 3.42
C ASP A 265 8.06 3.60 2.17
N ALA A 266 9.36 3.79 1.92
CA ALA A 266 10.05 3.19 0.79
C ALA A 266 9.96 1.65 0.74
N TYR A 267 9.73 0.99 1.89
CA TYR A 267 9.60 -0.47 1.94
C TYR A 267 8.46 -0.99 1.06
N ARG A 268 7.35 -0.24 0.95
CA ARG A 268 6.18 -0.63 0.15
C ARG A 268 6.46 -0.73 -1.34
N THR A 269 7.47 -0.02 -1.85
CA THR A 269 7.71 0.10 -3.29
C THR A 269 7.96 -1.24 -3.96
N ILE A 270 8.87 -2.07 -3.42
CA ILE A 270 9.16 -3.39 -4.02
C ILE A 270 7.95 -4.33 -3.92
N ALA A 271 7.14 -4.21 -2.86
CA ALA A 271 5.92 -4.98 -2.71
C ALA A 271 4.86 -4.62 -3.77
N ASN A 272 4.75 -3.32 -4.09
CA ASN A 272 3.84 -2.81 -5.13
C ASN A 272 4.28 -3.25 -6.54
N ILE A 273 5.59 -3.18 -6.83
CA ILE A 273 6.17 -3.68 -8.09
C ILE A 273 5.90 -5.19 -8.24
N ALA A 274 6.08 -5.95 -7.15
CA ALA A 274 5.81 -7.39 -7.15
C ALA A 274 4.32 -7.71 -7.41
N LEU A 275 3.42 -6.92 -6.87
CA LEU A 275 1.99 -7.12 -7.07
C LEU A 275 1.55 -6.70 -8.49
N ASP A 276 2.14 -5.64 -9.05
CA ASP A 276 1.91 -5.25 -10.45
C ASP A 276 2.30 -6.39 -11.41
N TYR A 277 3.47 -6.98 -11.19
CA TYR A 277 3.90 -8.13 -11.99
C TYR A 277 2.95 -9.33 -11.87
N VAL A 278 2.55 -9.68 -10.65
CA VAL A 278 1.62 -10.81 -10.43
C VAL A 278 0.27 -10.56 -11.10
N TRP A 279 -0.27 -9.36 -10.99
CA TRP A 279 -1.59 -9.07 -11.52
C TRP A 279 -1.60 -8.84 -13.02
N PHE A 280 -0.60 -8.17 -13.57
CA PHE A 280 -0.60 -7.76 -14.99
C PHE A 280 0.53 -8.38 -15.82
N GLY A 281 1.71 -8.68 -15.25
CA GLY A 281 2.88 -9.11 -15.98
C GLY A 281 3.28 -8.09 -17.05
N ALA A 282 3.17 -6.79 -16.72
CA ALA A 282 3.19 -5.72 -17.69
C ALA A 282 4.60 -5.38 -18.18
N ASP A 283 5.63 -5.57 -17.34
CA ASP A 283 6.98 -5.11 -17.62
C ASP A 283 8.05 -6.11 -17.11
N GLU A 284 8.93 -6.54 -18.00
CA GLU A 284 10.06 -7.42 -17.62
C GLU A 284 11.08 -6.73 -16.70
N TRP A 285 11.12 -5.40 -16.69
CA TRP A 285 11.94 -4.63 -15.78
C TRP A 285 11.62 -4.94 -14.29
N GLU A 286 10.37 -5.26 -13.97
CA GLU A 286 9.94 -5.60 -12.61
C GLU A 286 10.68 -6.83 -12.08
N VAL A 287 10.93 -7.82 -12.93
CA VAL A 287 11.73 -9.00 -12.60
C VAL A 287 13.19 -8.64 -12.36
N GLU A 288 13.76 -7.80 -13.23
CA GLU A 288 15.14 -7.32 -13.06
C GLU A 288 15.30 -6.46 -11.79
N GLU A 289 14.27 -5.70 -11.45
CA GLU A 289 14.23 -4.93 -10.20
C GLU A 289 14.22 -5.85 -8.97
N GLY A 290 13.39 -6.86 -8.97
CA GLY A 290 13.37 -7.87 -7.90
C GLY A 290 14.71 -8.58 -7.71
N LYS A 291 15.44 -8.87 -8.80
CA LYS A 291 16.79 -9.45 -8.74
C LYS A 291 17.77 -8.51 -8.04
N ARG A 292 17.88 -7.24 -8.51
CA ARG A 292 18.78 -6.23 -7.93
C ARG A 292 18.51 -6.03 -6.44
N PHE A 293 17.23 -5.91 -6.08
CA PHE A 293 16.82 -5.73 -4.71
C PHE A 293 17.22 -6.91 -3.80
N LEU A 294 16.96 -8.14 -4.24
CA LEU A 294 17.32 -9.34 -3.48
C LEU A 294 18.85 -9.54 -3.40
N GLU A 295 19.57 -9.33 -4.48
CA GLU A 295 21.04 -9.39 -4.52
C GLU A 295 21.65 -8.37 -3.56
N PHE A 296 21.11 -7.14 -3.52
CA PHE A 296 21.57 -6.12 -2.57
C PHE A 296 21.47 -6.63 -1.12
N PHE A 297 20.31 -7.10 -0.69
CA PHE A 297 20.12 -7.53 0.69
C PHE A 297 20.81 -8.87 1.03
N CYS A 298 20.87 -9.79 0.08
CA CYS A 298 21.46 -11.10 0.33
C CYS A 298 22.98 -11.12 0.20
N GLU A 299 23.57 -10.31 -0.66
CA GLU A 299 25.00 -10.38 -0.99
C GLU A 299 25.78 -9.12 -0.56
N THR A 300 25.17 -7.94 -0.62
CA THR A 300 25.86 -6.66 -0.42
C THR A 300 25.69 -6.09 0.98
N ALA A 301 24.47 -6.04 1.49
CA ALA A 301 24.17 -5.42 2.79
C ALA A 301 24.77 -6.21 3.97
N GLY A 302 24.91 -7.54 3.85
CA GLY A 302 25.38 -8.40 4.93
C GLY A 302 24.33 -8.68 6.00
N GLU A 303 24.57 -9.71 6.81
CA GLU A 303 23.63 -10.15 7.85
C GLU A 303 23.41 -9.10 8.93
N GLU A 304 24.43 -8.30 9.25
CA GLU A 304 24.40 -7.25 10.29
C GLU A 304 23.54 -6.02 9.90
N HIS A 305 23.24 -5.87 8.62
CA HIS A 305 22.48 -4.73 8.09
C HIS A 305 21.11 -5.11 7.51
N GLN A 306 20.61 -6.32 7.76
CA GLN A 306 19.30 -6.78 7.29
C GLN A 306 18.12 -5.95 7.80
N ASP A 307 18.31 -5.17 8.86
CA ASP A 307 17.39 -4.20 9.44
C ASP A 307 17.99 -2.77 9.45
N GLY A 308 18.89 -2.50 8.51
CA GLY A 308 19.59 -1.21 8.38
C GLY A 308 18.75 -0.12 7.71
N ILE A 309 19.27 1.09 7.76
CA ILE A 309 18.82 2.24 6.99
C ILE A 309 19.85 2.49 5.89
N PHE A 310 19.43 2.79 4.68
CA PHE A 310 20.34 2.97 3.55
C PHE A 310 20.05 4.24 2.75
N ALA A 311 21.08 4.91 2.27
CA ALA A 311 20.94 5.73 1.08
C ALA A 311 20.63 4.81 -0.12
N ILE A 312 20.02 5.31 -1.17
CA ILE A 312 19.57 4.46 -2.28
C ILE A 312 20.74 3.80 -3.04
N ASP A 313 21.96 4.33 -2.94
CA ASP A 313 23.17 3.73 -3.50
C ASP A 313 23.74 2.55 -2.67
N GLY A 314 23.10 2.23 -1.56
CA GLY A 314 23.50 1.17 -0.65
C GLY A 314 24.42 1.62 0.49
N THR A 315 24.77 2.91 0.58
CA THR A 315 25.53 3.43 1.73
C THR A 315 24.73 3.26 3.01
N VAL A 316 25.32 2.58 4.01
CA VAL A 316 24.69 2.37 5.32
C VAL A 316 24.58 3.68 6.08
N ILE A 317 23.38 3.99 6.53
CA ILE A 317 23.08 5.12 7.41
C ILE A 317 23.06 4.62 8.86
N PRO A 318 23.72 5.32 9.81
CA PRO A 318 23.71 4.89 11.21
C PRO A 318 22.29 4.82 11.80
N GLY A 319 21.95 3.68 12.37
CA GLY A 319 20.63 3.42 12.97
C GLY A 319 20.08 2.06 12.58
N LYS A 320 18.87 1.81 13.02
CA LYS A 320 18.09 0.60 12.72
C LYS A 320 16.72 0.98 12.19
N ALA A 321 16.17 0.14 11.33
CA ALA A 321 14.82 0.29 10.83
C ALA A 321 13.81 0.37 11.98
N LEU A 322 12.90 1.32 11.88
CA LEU A 322 11.79 1.44 12.83
C LEU A 322 10.81 0.26 12.70
N HIS A 323 10.73 -0.31 11.49
CA HIS A 323 9.77 -1.34 11.09
C HIS A 323 10.47 -2.59 10.53
N PRO A 324 11.24 -3.34 11.36
CA PRO A 324 12.05 -4.48 10.87
C PRO A 324 11.21 -5.68 10.42
N VAL A 325 10.00 -5.85 10.98
CA VAL A 325 9.08 -6.93 10.57
C VAL A 325 8.49 -6.62 9.20
N ALA A 326 8.11 -5.35 8.95
CA ALA A 326 7.67 -4.87 7.64
C ALA A 326 8.76 -5.08 6.57
N MET A 327 10.02 -4.72 6.86
CA MET A 327 11.15 -4.98 5.95
C MET A 327 11.26 -6.47 5.61
N THR A 328 11.24 -7.35 6.61
CA THR A 328 11.31 -8.79 6.38
C THR A 328 10.15 -9.28 5.49
N ALA A 329 8.95 -8.75 5.68
CA ALA A 329 7.77 -9.09 4.90
C ALA A 329 7.90 -8.68 3.42
N VAL A 330 8.30 -7.43 3.15
CA VAL A 330 8.42 -6.93 1.77
C VAL A 330 9.62 -7.53 1.04
N HIS A 331 10.72 -7.86 1.74
CA HIS A 331 11.84 -8.60 1.15
C HIS A 331 11.39 -10.00 0.69
N ALA A 332 10.56 -10.68 1.47
CA ALA A 332 9.97 -11.94 1.05
C ALA A 332 9.02 -11.77 -0.15
N GLN A 333 8.24 -10.68 -0.17
CA GLN A 333 7.30 -10.40 -1.27
C GLN A 333 8.02 -10.17 -2.61
N ALA A 334 9.26 -9.69 -2.61
CA ALA A 334 10.10 -9.65 -3.81
C ALA A 334 10.31 -11.04 -4.46
N GLY A 335 10.11 -12.12 -3.69
CA GLY A 335 10.10 -13.49 -4.19
C GLY A 335 8.97 -13.82 -5.19
N LEU A 336 7.97 -12.96 -5.33
CA LEU A 336 6.98 -13.06 -6.40
C LEU A 336 7.57 -12.71 -7.79
N LEU A 337 8.62 -11.89 -7.81
CA LEU A 337 9.32 -11.47 -9.03
C LEU A 337 10.39 -12.47 -9.47
N VAL A 338 11.05 -13.12 -8.49
CA VAL A 338 12.21 -13.96 -8.74
C VAL A 338 12.13 -15.24 -7.91
N GLN A 339 12.18 -16.39 -8.57
CA GLN A 339 12.12 -17.69 -7.90
C GLN A 339 13.53 -18.32 -7.86
N ASN A 340 14.40 -17.80 -7.00
CA ASN A 340 15.74 -18.32 -6.76
C ASN A 340 15.97 -18.61 -5.26
N GLU A 341 17.16 -19.12 -4.90
CA GLU A 341 17.46 -19.46 -3.50
C GLU A 341 17.46 -18.25 -2.56
N HIS A 342 17.83 -17.05 -3.01
CA HIS A 342 17.76 -15.82 -2.21
C HIS A 342 16.30 -15.48 -1.88
N ALA A 343 15.43 -15.52 -2.88
CA ALA A 343 14.00 -15.30 -2.70
C ALA A 343 13.38 -16.31 -1.72
N LEU A 344 13.66 -17.60 -1.91
CA LEU A 344 13.14 -18.64 -1.02
C LEU A 344 13.71 -18.55 0.41
N ALA A 345 14.95 -18.10 0.57
CA ALA A 345 15.52 -17.82 1.89
C ALA A 345 14.79 -16.68 2.59
N CYS A 346 14.47 -15.57 1.88
CA CYS A 346 13.66 -14.47 2.41
C CYS A 346 12.25 -14.94 2.78
N VAL A 347 11.60 -15.77 1.95
CA VAL A 347 10.27 -16.33 2.23
C VAL A 347 10.29 -17.22 3.48
N ARG A 348 11.29 -18.07 3.65
CA ARG A 348 11.46 -18.91 4.87
C ARG A 348 11.74 -18.05 6.10
N LYS A 349 12.56 -17.01 5.99
CA LYS A 349 12.79 -16.04 7.08
C LYS A 349 11.50 -15.36 7.49
N PHE A 350 10.72 -14.88 6.53
CA PHE A 350 9.41 -14.26 6.78
C PHE A 350 8.42 -15.23 7.42
N TRP A 351 8.34 -16.46 6.93
CA TRP A 351 7.52 -17.50 7.55
C TRP A 351 7.84 -17.71 9.04
N ASN A 352 9.10 -17.65 9.43
CA ASN A 352 9.54 -17.80 10.82
C ASN A 352 9.51 -16.50 11.64
N THR A 353 9.15 -15.37 11.02
CA THR A 353 9.04 -14.08 11.70
C THR A 353 7.65 -13.95 12.32
N PRO A 354 7.51 -13.71 13.65
CA PRO A 354 6.23 -13.48 14.26
C PRO A 354 5.66 -12.11 13.91
N LEU A 355 4.36 -11.93 14.07
CA LEU A 355 3.75 -10.60 14.10
C LEU A 355 4.40 -9.76 15.20
N ARG A 356 4.52 -8.46 14.93
CA ARG A 356 5.01 -7.52 15.94
C ARG A 356 3.93 -7.26 16.99
N THR A 357 4.34 -7.12 18.25
CA THR A 357 3.50 -6.73 19.37
C THR A 357 3.90 -5.36 19.91
N GLY A 358 3.05 -4.76 20.76
CA GLY A 358 3.34 -3.47 21.39
C GLY A 358 3.14 -2.25 20.48
N ASN A 359 3.73 -1.12 20.88
CA ASN A 359 3.38 0.21 20.33
C ASN A 359 3.65 0.43 18.84
N ARG A 360 4.52 -0.34 18.20
CA ARG A 360 4.87 -0.16 16.78
C ARG A 360 4.32 -1.26 15.87
N ARG A 361 3.30 -2.02 16.35
CA ARG A 361 2.77 -3.16 15.61
C ARG A 361 1.96 -2.82 14.37
N TYR A 362 1.36 -1.63 14.31
CA TYR A 362 0.45 -1.22 13.24
C TYR A 362 1.07 -1.37 11.85
N TYR A 363 2.06 -0.55 11.52
CA TYR A 363 2.65 -0.52 10.16
C TYR A 363 3.34 -1.85 9.80
N ASP A 364 4.13 -2.40 10.75
CA ASP A 364 4.76 -3.70 10.55
C ASP A 364 3.76 -4.80 10.19
N ASN A 365 2.65 -4.86 10.91
CA ASN A 365 1.66 -5.93 10.72
C ASN A 365 0.74 -5.70 9.52
N CYS A 366 0.53 -4.46 9.10
CA CYS A 366 -0.14 -4.17 7.84
C CYS A 366 0.65 -4.72 6.65
N LEU A 367 1.94 -4.40 6.56
CA LEU A 367 2.80 -4.91 5.50
C LEU A 367 3.01 -6.43 5.61
N TYR A 368 3.11 -6.97 6.82
CA TYR A 368 3.15 -8.41 7.06
C TYR A 368 1.92 -9.12 6.47
N PHE A 369 0.72 -8.59 6.73
CA PHE A 369 -0.52 -9.18 6.24
C PHE A 369 -0.60 -9.16 4.72
N PHE A 370 -0.28 -8.02 4.08
CA PHE A 370 -0.30 -7.90 2.62
C PHE A 370 0.74 -8.81 1.95
N ALA A 371 1.95 -8.89 2.51
CA ALA A 371 2.96 -9.83 2.02
C ALA A 371 2.50 -11.28 2.14
N PHE A 372 1.84 -11.63 3.25
CA PHE A 372 1.31 -12.98 3.44
C PHE A 372 0.19 -13.31 2.44
N LEU A 373 -0.75 -12.37 2.22
CA LEU A 373 -1.78 -12.49 1.17
C LEU A 373 -1.16 -12.71 -0.22
N ALA A 374 -0.18 -11.89 -0.57
CA ALA A 374 0.46 -11.95 -1.88
C ALA A 374 1.23 -13.27 -2.09
N LEU A 375 2.06 -13.65 -1.13
CA LEU A 375 2.88 -14.87 -1.20
C LEU A 375 2.06 -16.18 -1.12
N SER A 376 0.88 -16.13 -0.52
CA SER A 376 -0.05 -17.28 -0.46
C SER A 376 -1.01 -17.36 -1.66
N GLY A 377 -0.94 -16.43 -2.61
CA GLY A 377 -1.87 -16.36 -3.75
C GLY A 377 -3.29 -15.93 -3.38
N ASN A 378 -3.45 -15.25 -2.23
CA ASN A 378 -4.74 -14.78 -1.73
C ASN A 378 -4.95 -13.27 -1.84
N TYR A 379 -4.00 -12.50 -2.38
CA TYR A 379 -4.21 -11.10 -2.75
C TYR A 379 -4.79 -11.05 -4.15
N ARG A 380 -6.12 -11.07 -4.25
CA ARG A 380 -6.85 -11.31 -5.49
C ARG A 380 -7.60 -10.08 -5.99
N ILE A 381 -7.77 -10.01 -7.30
CA ILE A 381 -8.69 -9.10 -7.98
C ILE A 381 -10.10 -9.70 -7.87
N TYR A 382 -11.06 -8.91 -7.45
CA TYR A 382 -12.48 -9.28 -7.38
C TYR A 382 -13.28 -8.50 -8.39
#